data_19143cc1724e22c1598cc2d4b559f18b
#
_entry.id   19143cc1724e22c1598cc2d4b559f18b
#
_cell.length_a   1.000
_cell.length_b   1.000
_cell.length_c   1.000
_cell.angle_alpha   90.00
_cell.angle_beta   90.00
_cell.angle_gamma   90.00
#
_symmetry.space_group_name_H-M   'P 1'
#
loop_
_entity.id
_entity.type
_entity.pdbx_description
1 polymer ?
#
loop_
_entity_poly.entity_id
_entity_poly.type
_entity_poly.pdbx_seq_one_letter_code
_entity_poly.pdbx_strand_id
1 'polypeptide(L)'
;MKQETIHIEKLSIGYPGKGDVKVVASDICAGINSGELTCLLGANGVGKSTLLRTLSAFQPKLSGEIRIQGKEIGSYTDKQLSKVISVVLTEKCDIRNMTSVELIGLGRSPYTGFWGTLSKEDKEVVDHAINLVGISHLAHRMVHTLSDGERQKVMIAKALAQETPVIFLDEPTAFLDFPSKVEMMQLLHQLSRQTDKTIFLSTHDLELALQIADKIWLMDKVLSLIHI
;
A
#
# COMPACT_ATOMS: atom_id res chain seq x y z
N MET A 1 20.61 7.56 -8.66
CA MET A 1 19.67 8.61 -8.21
C MET A 1 18.33 7.94 -7.96
N LYS A 2 17.69 8.14 -6.81
CA LYS A 2 16.34 7.65 -6.57
C LYS A 2 15.40 8.36 -7.55
N GLN A 3 14.51 7.61 -8.21
CA GLN A 3 13.57 8.16 -9.16
C GLN A 3 12.26 8.51 -8.43
N GLU A 4 11.73 9.71 -8.66
CA GLU A 4 10.40 10.06 -8.16
C GLU A 4 9.35 9.18 -8.85
N THR A 5 8.69 8.33 -8.05
CA THR A 5 7.69 7.39 -8.55
C THR A 5 6.30 7.99 -8.50
N ILE A 6 6.00 8.77 -7.46
CA ILE A 6 4.72 9.47 -7.30
C ILE A 6 5.01 10.95 -7.16
N HIS A 7 4.34 11.75 -7.99
CA HIS A 7 4.34 13.22 -7.94
C HIS A 7 2.93 13.73 -7.72
N ILE A 8 2.77 14.65 -6.78
CA ILE A 8 1.49 15.24 -6.39
C ILE A 8 1.62 16.76 -6.46
N GLU A 9 0.72 17.41 -7.20
CA GLU A 9 0.70 18.85 -7.33
C GLU A 9 -0.69 19.42 -7.06
N LYS A 10 -0.79 20.35 -6.09
CA LYS A 10 -2.01 21.09 -5.68
C LYS A 10 -3.24 20.18 -5.51
N LEU A 11 -3.02 18.97 -4.96
CA LEU A 11 -4.06 17.97 -4.80
C LEU A 11 -5.05 18.37 -3.71
N SER A 12 -6.34 18.33 -4.04
CA SER A 12 -7.44 18.41 -3.08
C SER A 12 -8.18 17.09 -3.03
N ILE A 13 -8.44 16.62 -1.81
CA ILE A 13 -9.11 15.35 -1.54
C ILE A 13 -10.37 15.57 -0.71
N GLY A 14 -11.34 14.69 -0.88
CA GLY A 14 -12.60 14.78 -0.15
C GLY A 14 -13.70 13.96 -0.81
N TYR A 15 -14.93 14.29 -0.48
CA TYR A 15 -16.10 13.56 -0.95
C TYR A 15 -16.99 14.47 -1.81
N PRO A 16 -17.25 14.10 -3.09
CA PRO A 16 -18.22 14.82 -3.89
C PRO A 16 -19.62 14.56 -3.33
N GLY A 17 -20.35 15.62 -2.98
CA GLY A 17 -21.74 15.57 -2.51
C GLY A 17 -22.71 16.14 -3.54
N LYS A 18 -24.00 15.77 -3.45
CA LYS A 18 -25.07 16.41 -4.23
C LYS A 18 -25.36 17.80 -3.65
N GLY A 19 -24.52 18.79 -3.97
CA GLY A 19 -24.70 20.18 -3.52
C GLY A 19 -23.56 20.72 -2.66
N ASP A 20 -22.97 19.94 -1.76
CA ASP A 20 -21.83 20.33 -0.94
C ASP A 20 -20.66 19.37 -1.12
N VAL A 21 -19.51 19.89 -1.55
CA VAL A 21 -18.26 19.13 -1.61
C VAL A 21 -17.59 19.20 -0.24
N LYS A 22 -17.43 18.04 0.42
CA LYS A 22 -16.68 17.95 1.67
C LYS A 22 -15.20 17.84 1.37
N VAL A 23 -14.48 18.95 1.41
CA VAL A 23 -13.01 18.98 1.31
C VAL A 23 -12.42 18.44 2.63
N VAL A 24 -11.51 17.47 2.53
CA VAL A 24 -10.77 16.89 3.66
C VAL A 24 -9.40 17.53 3.79
N ALA A 25 -8.69 17.73 2.68
CA ALA A 25 -7.44 18.46 2.61
C ALA A 25 -7.26 19.05 1.21
N SER A 26 -6.53 20.17 1.10
CA SER A 26 -6.27 20.89 -0.14
C SER A 26 -4.81 21.29 -0.26
N ASP A 27 -4.42 21.68 -1.48
CA ASP A 27 -3.08 22.18 -1.81
C ASP A 27 -1.92 21.26 -1.41
N ILE A 28 -2.17 19.94 -1.46
CA ILE A 28 -1.14 18.94 -1.18
C ILE A 28 -0.15 18.92 -2.34
N CYS A 29 1.13 19.21 -2.04
CA CYS A 29 2.25 19.09 -2.99
C CYS A 29 3.28 18.16 -2.35
N ALA A 30 3.61 17.05 -3.02
CA ALA A 30 4.48 16.04 -2.44
C ALA A 30 5.06 15.11 -3.51
N GLY A 31 6.20 14.48 -3.19
CA GLY A 31 6.81 13.45 -4.03
C GLY A 31 7.27 12.25 -3.20
N ILE A 32 7.17 11.05 -3.77
CA ILE A 32 7.66 9.80 -3.18
C ILE A 32 8.58 9.12 -4.17
N ASN A 33 9.76 8.69 -3.69
CA ASN A 33 10.77 8.07 -4.54
C ASN A 33 10.74 6.54 -4.46
N SER A 34 11.32 5.88 -5.46
CA SER A 34 11.57 4.44 -5.43
C SER A 34 12.55 4.07 -4.30
N GLY A 35 12.41 2.86 -3.78
CA GLY A 35 13.27 2.34 -2.71
C GLY A 35 13.11 3.06 -1.37
N GLU A 36 12.03 3.83 -1.15
CA GLU A 36 11.75 4.52 0.10
C GLU A 36 10.51 3.98 0.80
N LEU A 37 10.59 3.89 2.13
CA LEU A 37 9.43 3.71 3.01
C LEU A 37 8.96 5.09 3.47
N THR A 38 7.80 5.51 2.98
CA THR A 38 7.16 6.76 3.40
C THR A 38 5.99 6.48 4.32
N CYS A 39 5.96 7.10 5.50
CA CYS A 39 4.89 6.98 6.48
C CYS A 39 4.00 8.22 6.50
N LEU A 40 2.69 8.03 6.38
CA LEU A 40 1.67 9.06 6.57
C LEU A 40 1.16 9.02 8.01
N LEU A 41 1.51 10.03 8.78
CA LEU A 41 1.09 10.21 10.16
C LEU A 41 -0.06 11.22 10.28
N GLY A 42 -0.84 11.08 11.32
CA GLY A 42 -1.90 12.02 11.68
C GLY A 42 -2.94 11.39 12.59
N ALA A 43 -3.73 12.23 13.25
CA ALA A 43 -4.79 11.79 14.13
C ALA A 43 -5.86 10.96 13.39
N ASN A 44 -6.63 10.16 14.14
CA ASN A 44 -7.75 9.44 13.56
C ASN A 44 -8.79 10.42 13.01
N GLY A 45 -9.30 10.12 11.81
CA GLY A 45 -10.29 10.96 11.13
C GLY A 45 -9.74 12.24 10.48
N VAL A 46 -8.39 12.44 10.44
CA VAL A 46 -7.79 13.60 9.76
C VAL A 46 -7.85 13.50 8.24
N GLY A 47 -7.98 12.29 7.68
CA GLY A 47 -8.08 12.07 6.24
C GLY A 47 -7.02 11.14 5.65
N LYS A 48 -6.21 10.44 6.47
CA LYS A 48 -5.15 9.52 6.00
C LYS A 48 -5.67 8.50 4.98
N SER A 49 -6.72 7.76 5.34
CA SER A 49 -7.31 6.75 4.44
C SER A 49 -7.97 7.40 3.21
N THR A 50 -8.48 8.64 3.32
CA THR A 50 -9.00 9.40 2.17
C THR A 50 -7.87 9.73 1.19
N LEU A 51 -6.72 10.21 1.70
CA LEU A 51 -5.56 10.48 0.87
C LEU A 51 -5.05 9.18 0.21
N LEU A 52 -4.89 8.10 0.98
CA LEU A 52 -4.43 6.82 0.47
C LEU A 52 -5.37 6.28 -0.61
N ARG A 53 -6.69 6.32 -0.40
CA ARG A 53 -7.69 5.92 -1.40
C ARG A 53 -7.66 6.79 -2.65
N THR A 54 -7.38 8.08 -2.51
CA THR A 54 -7.25 8.98 -3.67
C THR A 54 -5.97 8.68 -4.45
N LEU A 55 -4.84 8.46 -3.78
CA LEU A 55 -3.57 8.11 -4.41
C LEU A 55 -3.59 6.73 -5.08
N SER A 56 -4.43 5.82 -4.61
CA SER A 56 -4.64 4.49 -5.21
C SER A 56 -5.77 4.43 -6.24
N ALA A 57 -6.38 5.58 -6.59
CA ALA A 57 -7.51 5.71 -7.50
C ALA A 57 -8.81 4.98 -7.06
N PHE A 58 -8.91 4.54 -5.81
CA PHE A 58 -10.18 4.01 -5.26
C PHE A 58 -11.20 5.10 -4.98
N GLN A 59 -10.77 6.36 -4.93
CA GLN A 59 -11.60 7.53 -4.76
C GLN A 59 -11.13 8.63 -5.70
N PRO A 60 -12.03 9.35 -6.39
CA PRO A 60 -11.66 10.46 -7.24
C PRO A 60 -11.06 11.60 -6.43
N LYS A 61 -10.04 12.27 -6.98
CA LYS A 61 -9.55 13.55 -6.48
C LYS A 61 -10.59 14.65 -6.73
N LEU A 62 -10.60 15.69 -5.90
CA LEU A 62 -11.44 16.87 -6.12
C LEU A 62 -10.79 17.83 -7.13
N SER A 63 -9.48 18.06 -7.02
CA SER A 63 -8.68 18.87 -7.92
C SER A 63 -7.19 18.53 -7.81
N GLY A 64 -6.35 19.17 -8.63
CA GLY A 64 -4.91 18.96 -8.63
C GLY A 64 -4.47 17.78 -9.51
N GLU A 65 -3.22 17.40 -9.42
CA GLU A 65 -2.62 16.36 -10.26
C GLU A 65 -1.93 15.28 -9.42
N ILE A 66 -2.06 14.02 -9.85
CA ILE A 66 -1.33 12.87 -9.32
C ILE A 66 -0.69 12.18 -10.52
N ARG A 67 0.62 12.11 -10.53
CA ARG A 67 1.37 11.33 -11.54
C ARG A 67 2.04 10.13 -10.88
N ILE A 68 1.95 8.98 -11.52
CA ILE A 68 2.67 7.78 -11.13
C ILE A 68 3.55 7.36 -12.29
N GLN A 69 4.85 7.24 -12.04
CA GLN A 69 5.84 7.01 -13.09
C GLN A 69 5.74 8.04 -14.24
N GLY A 70 5.50 9.31 -13.90
CA GLY A 70 5.39 10.42 -14.85
C GLY A 70 4.05 10.50 -15.60
N LYS A 71 3.14 9.54 -15.46
CA LYS A 71 1.85 9.49 -16.14
C LYS A 71 0.73 9.85 -15.16
N GLU A 72 -0.22 10.71 -15.57
CA GLU A 72 -1.37 11.13 -14.77
C GLU A 72 -2.27 9.93 -14.44
N ILE A 73 -2.70 9.83 -13.17
CA ILE A 73 -3.40 8.65 -12.64
C ILE A 73 -4.72 8.36 -13.36
N GLY A 74 -5.49 9.39 -13.73
CA GLY A 74 -6.76 9.25 -14.46
C GLY A 74 -6.61 8.82 -15.93
N SER A 75 -5.37 8.80 -16.46
CA SER A 75 -5.09 8.32 -17.81
C SER A 75 -4.79 6.81 -17.90
N TYR A 76 -4.72 6.13 -16.76
CA TYR A 76 -4.58 4.67 -16.70
C TYR A 76 -5.94 3.99 -16.84
N THR A 77 -6.00 2.91 -17.59
CA THR A 77 -7.12 1.95 -17.48
C THR A 77 -6.98 1.14 -16.19
N ASP A 78 -8.08 0.56 -15.68
CA ASP A 78 -8.05 -0.28 -14.46
C ASP A 78 -7.01 -1.41 -14.57
N LYS A 79 -6.92 -2.04 -15.75
CA LYS A 79 -5.91 -3.10 -16.02
C LYS A 79 -4.48 -2.56 -16.02
N GLN A 80 -4.25 -1.34 -16.47
CA GLN A 80 -2.93 -0.71 -16.40
C GLN A 80 -2.60 -0.33 -14.97
N LEU A 81 -3.58 0.25 -14.24
CA LEU A 81 -3.41 0.68 -12.87
C LEU A 81 -3.10 -0.49 -11.94
N SER A 82 -3.75 -1.66 -12.13
CA SER A 82 -3.47 -2.87 -11.37
C SER A 82 -2.06 -3.46 -11.59
N LYS A 83 -1.31 -2.99 -12.60
CA LYS A 83 0.10 -3.32 -12.83
C LYS A 83 1.06 -2.26 -12.28
N VAL A 84 0.54 -1.17 -11.75
CA VAL A 84 1.34 -0.03 -11.26
C VAL A 84 1.16 0.17 -9.76
N ILE A 85 -0.02 -0.12 -9.22
CA ILE A 85 -0.35 0.04 -7.81
C ILE A 85 -0.86 -1.28 -7.24
N SER A 86 -0.35 -1.66 -6.09
CA SER A 86 -0.97 -2.64 -5.19
C SER A 86 -1.40 -1.98 -3.88
N VAL A 87 -2.46 -2.50 -3.27
CA VAL A 87 -3.04 -1.94 -2.05
C VAL A 87 -3.30 -3.04 -1.04
N VAL A 88 -2.88 -2.80 0.19
CA VAL A 88 -3.20 -3.62 1.37
C VAL A 88 -4.05 -2.79 2.31
N LEU A 89 -5.31 -3.19 2.50
CA LEU A 89 -6.26 -2.50 3.38
C LEU A 89 -6.26 -3.12 4.78
N THR A 90 -6.64 -2.33 5.77
CA THR A 90 -6.77 -2.75 7.17
C THR A 90 -7.96 -3.69 7.39
N GLU A 91 -8.94 -3.70 6.48
CA GLU A 91 -10.16 -4.48 6.63
C GLU A 91 -9.88 -5.97 6.72
N LYS A 92 -10.40 -6.61 7.78
CA LYS A 92 -10.31 -8.06 7.94
C LYS A 92 -11.29 -8.72 6.97
N CYS A 93 -10.78 -9.21 5.85
CA CYS A 93 -11.58 -10.11 5.00
C CYS A 93 -11.66 -11.50 5.67
N ASP A 94 -12.88 -12.01 5.85
CA ASP A 94 -13.10 -13.40 6.31
C ASP A 94 -12.84 -14.36 5.14
N ILE A 95 -11.57 -14.67 4.92
CA ILE A 95 -11.13 -15.56 3.85
C ILE A 95 -11.15 -16.99 4.38
N ARG A 96 -12.20 -17.73 4.05
CA ARG A 96 -12.34 -19.15 4.38
C ARG A 96 -11.94 -20.01 3.18
N ASN A 97 -11.50 -21.23 3.46
CA ASN A 97 -11.19 -22.24 2.46
C ASN A 97 -10.13 -21.86 1.41
N MET A 98 -9.15 -21.05 1.83
CA MET A 98 -8.02 -20.66 0.98
C MET A 98 -6.73 -20.76 1.79
N THR A 99 -5.70 -21.34 1.21
CA THR A 99 -4.34 -21.38 1.76
C THR A 99 -3.61 -20.06 1.50
N SER A 100 -2.53 -19.83 2.24
CA SER A 100 -1.71 -18.62 2.06
C SER A 100 -1.16 -18.51 0.64
N VAL A 101 -0.65 -19.59 0.06
CA VAL A 101 -0.11 -19.59 -1.31
C VAL A 101 -1.18 -19.30 -2.36
N GLU A 102 -2.40 -19.80 -2.18
CA GLU A 102 -3.53 -19.47 -3.07
C GLU A 102 -3.91 -18.00 -2.97
N LEU A 103 -3.98 -17.45 -1.75
CA LEU A 103 -4.25 -16.02 -1.55
C LEU A 103 -3.16 -15.13 -2.19
N ILE A 104 -1.90 -15.49 -2.01
CA ILE A 104 -0.78 -14.76 -2.61
C ILE A 104 -0.84 -14.85 -4.14
N GLY A 105 -1.22 -16.02 -4.68
CA GLY A 105 -1.44 -16.23 -6.11
C GLY A 105 -2.48 -15.30 -6.72
N LEU A 106 -3.49 -14.84 -5.96
CA LEU A 106 -4.42 -13.81 -6.45
C LEU A 106 -3.72 -12.47 -6.78
N GLY A 107 -2.53 -12.21 -6.26
CA GLY A 107 -1.71 -11.08 -6.67
C GLY A 107 -1.36 -11.10 -8.16
N ARG A 108 -1.37 -12.27 -8.80
CA ARG A 108 -1.10 -12.44 -10.23
C ARG A 108 -2.30 -12.16 -11.12
N SER A 109 -3.50 -11.85 -10.57
CA SER A 109 -4.72 -11.60 -11.34
C SER A 109 -4.55 -10.60 -12.51
N PRO A 110 -3.75 -9.52 -12.43
CA PRO A 110 -3.53 -8.62 -13.56
C PRO A 110 -2.80 -9.25 -14.76
N TYR A 111 -2.17 -10.41 -14.57
CA TYR A 111 -1.35 -11.12 -15.56
C TYR A 111 -2.00 -12.41 -16.05
N THR A 112 -2.89 -13.01 -15.25
CA THR A 112 -3.60 -14.24 -15.63
C THR A 112 -4.73 -13.95 -16.63
N GLY A 113 -5.10 -14.96 -17.42
CA GLY A 113 -6.24 -14.89 -18.31
C GLY A 113 -7.57 -15.03 -17.57
N PHE A 114 -8.66 -15.15 -18.35
CA PHE A 114 -10.04 -15.26 -17.83
C PHE A 114 -10.24 -16.38 -16.79
N TRP A 115 -9.53 -17.47 -16.92
CA TRP A 115 -9.61 -18.63 -16.00
C TRP A 115 -8.78 -18.49 -14.73
N GLY A 116 -7.98 -17.43 -14.59
CA GLY A 116 -7.16 -17.21 -13.40
C GLY A 116 -6.06 -18.25 -13.15
N THR A 117 -5.76 -19.10 -14.14
CA THR A 117 -4.74 -20.15 -14.00
C THR A 117 -3.36 -19.54 -13.97
N LEU A 118 -2.57 -19.86 -12.93
CA LEU A 118 -1.18 -19.41 -12.80
C LEU A 118 -0.27 -20.20 -13.73
N SER A 119 0.52 -19.49 -14.52
CA SER A 119 1.61 -20.06 -15.30
C SER A 119 2.75 -20.56 -14.40
N LYS A 120 3.79 -21.16 -14.98
CA LYS A 120 4.98 -21.54 -14.24
C LYS A 120 5.70 -20.31 -13.69
N GLU A 121 5.82 -19.28 -14.50
CA GLU A 121 6.43 -17.99 -14.14
C GLU A 121 5.65 -17.30 -13.02
N ASP A 122 4.32 -17.33 -13.06
CA ASP A 122 3.49 -16.77 -11.97
C ASP A 122 3.73 -17.48 -10.64
N LYS A 123 3.91 -18.82 -10.66
CA LYS A 123 4.23 -19.60 -9.46
C LYS A 123 5.60 -19.24 -8.90
N GLU A 124 6.59 -19.06 -9.75
CA GLU A 124 7.94 -18.62 -9.36
C GLU A 124 7.91 -17.24 -8.71
N VAL A 125 7.09 -16.30 -9.22
CA VAL A 125 6.88 -14.97 -8.62
C VAL A 125 6.21 -15.09 -7.25
N VAL A 126 5.22 -15.97 -7.11
CA VAL A 126 4.54 -16.23 -5.82
C VAL A 126 5.53 -16.80 -4.80
N ASP A 127 6.32 -17.80 -5.18
CA ASP A 127 7.32 -18.41 -4.30
C ASP A 127 8.40 -17.40 -3.92
N HIS A 128 8.82 -16.53 -4.83
CA HIS A 128 9.76 -15.45 -4.54
C HIS A 128 9.18 -14.46 -3.52
N ALA A 129 7.92 -14.05 -3.68
CA ALA A 129 7.26 -13.15 -2.73
C ALA A 129 7.12 -13.76 -1.32
N ILE A 130 6.80 -15.06 -1.24
CA ILE A 130 6.77 -15.84 0.02
C ILE A 130 8.13 -15.82 0.71
N ASN A 131 9.20 -16.05 -0.04
CA ASN A 131 10.56 -16.08 0.48
C ASN A 131 11.03 -14.69 0.93
N LEU A 132 10.73 -13.62 0.18
CA LEU A 132 11.06 -12.24 0.55
C LEU A 132 10.45 -11.82 1.89
N VAL A 133 9.23 -12.27 2.16
CA VAL A 133 8.52 -11.97 3.42
C VAL A 133 8.88 -12.95 4.54
N GLY A 134 9.57 -14.06 4.24
CA GLY A 134 10.01 -15.04 5.23
C GLY A 134 8.89 -15.95 5.76
N ILE A 135 7.85 -16.21 4.97
CA ILE A 135 6.64 -16.94 5.38
C ILE A 135 6.48 -18.32 4.71
N SER A 136 7.57 -18.95 4.25
CA SER A 136 7.53 -20.24 3.56
C SER A 136 6.84 -21.35 4.41
N HIS A 137 6.99 -21.30 5.74
CA HIS A 137 6.34 -22.20 6.68
C HIS A 137 4.80 -22.01 6.77
N LEU A 138 4.27 -20.91 6.26
CA LEU A 138 2.84 -20.59 6.24
C LEU A 138 2.18 -20.88 4.89
N ALA A 139 2.95 -21.21 3.85
CA ALA A 139 2.45 -21.29 2.46
C ALA A 139 1.19 -22.17 2.30
N HIS A 140 1.15 -23.31 2.96
CA HIS A 140 0.04 -24.25 2.88
C HIS A 140 -0.94 -24.18 4.06
N ARG A 141 -0.77 -23.23 4.99
CA ARG A 141 -1.73 -23.01 6.08
C ARG A 141 -2.96 -22.27 5.58
N MET A 142 -4.10 -22.63 6.12
CA MET A 142 -5.37 -21.92 5.84
C MET A 142 -5.34 -20.51 6.42
N VAL A 143 -5.73 -19.49 5.64
CA VAL A 143 -5.65 -18.08 6.01
C VAL A 143 -6.42 -17.77 7.30
N HIS A 144 -7.57 -18.41 7.51
CA HIS A 144 -8.39 -18.21 8.72
C HIS A 144 -7.74 -18.74 10.01
N THR A 145 -6.69 -19.58 9.91
CA THR A 145 -5.96 -20.13 11.07
C THR A 145 -4.73 -19.30 11.44
N LEU A 146 -4.42 -18.26 10.68
CA LEU A 146 -3.27 -17.41 10.91
C LEU A 146 -3.55 -16.37 12.00
N SER A 147 -2.52 -16.02 12.78
CA SER A 147 -2.53 -14.84 13.62
C SER A 147 -2.66 -13.57 12.78
N ASP A 148 -3.01 -12.43 13.39
CA ASP A 148 -3.14 -11.17 12.68
C ASP A 148 -1.81 -10.74 12.02
N GLY A 149 -0.67 -10.94 12.68
CA GLY A 149 0.67 -10.65 12.12
C GLY A 149 1.04 -11.58 10.96
N GLU A 150 0.78 -12.89 11.08
CA GLU A 150 1.00 -13.85 10.00
C GLU A 150 0.12 -13.52 8.79
N ARG A 151 -1.15 -13.19 9.02
CA ARG A 151 -2.08 -12.78 7.97
C ARG A 151 -1.61 -11.53 7.27
N GLN A 152 -1.14 -10.53 8.02
CA GLN A 152 -0.63 -9.29 7.45
C GLN A 152 0.60 -9.55 6.57
N LYS A 153 1.52 -10.41 6.98
CA LYS A 153 2.66 -10.84 6.17
C LYS A 153 2.20 -11.51 4.86
N VAL A 154 1.15 -12.36 4.91
CA VAL A 154 0.56 -12.97 3.70
C VAL A 154 -0.04 -11.92 2.77
N MET A 155 -0.73 -10.90 3.29
CA MET A 155 -1.27 -9.80 2.47
C MET A 155 -0.17 -8.96 1.82
N ILE A 156 0.95 -8.74 2.51
CA ILE A 156 2.13 -8.07 1.94
C ILE A 156 2.76 -8.93 0.84
N ALA A 157 2.91 -10.25 1.05
CA ALA A 157 3.40 -11.16 0.01
C ALA A 157 2.51 -11.16 -1.23
N LYS A 158 1.18 -11.10 -1.05
CA LYS A 158 0.22 -10.92 -2.16
C LYS A 158 0.47 -9.64 -2.94
N ALA A 159 0.70 -8.51 -2.24
CA ALA A 159 1.00 -7.23 -2.87
C ALA A 159 2.34 -7.26 -3.62
N LEU A 160 3.34 -7.95 -3.08
CA LEU A 160 4.63 -8.17 -3.76
C LEU A 160 4.50 -9.04 -5.01
N ALA A 161 3.70 -10.12 -4.95
CA ALA A 161 3.44 -11.01 -6.07
C ALA A 161 2.73 -10.30 -7.25
N GLN A 162 2.08 -9.18 -7.01
CA GLN A 162 1.50 -8.33 -8.05
C GLN A 162 2.58 -7.58 -8.87
N GLU A 163 3.84 -7.54 -8.42
CA GLU A 163 4.99 -6.91 -9.10
C GLU A 163 4.79 -5.44 -9.48
N THR A 164 4.00 -4.71 -8.73
CA THR A 164 3.80 -3.27 -8.95
C THR A 164 4.98 -2.45 -8.41
N PRO A 165 5.32 -1.31 -9.03
CA PRO A 165 6.33 -0.39 -8.49
C PRO A 165 5.89 0.33 -7.22
N VAL A 166 4.57 0.43 -6.97
CA VAL A 166 4.00 1.13 -5.81
C VAL A 166 3.17 0.19 -4.97
N ILE A 167 3.37 0.22 -3.66
CA ILE A 167 2.57 -0.51 -2.66
C ILE A 167 2.03 0.49 -1.65
N PHE A 168 0.71 0.61 -1.56
CA PHE A 168 0.02 1.34 -0.52
C PHE A 168 -0.47 0.40 0.58
N LEU A 169 -0.24 0.79 1.85
CA LEU A 169 -0.74 0.03 3.00
C LEU A 169 -1.51 0.96 3.94
N ASP A 170 -2.76 0.61 4.22
CA ASP A 170 -3.56 1.36 5.18
C ASP A 170 -3.44 0.70 6.56
N GLU A 171 -2.77 1.37 7.49
CA GLU A 171 -2.50 0.94 8.88
C GLU A 171 -2.02 -0.54 9.01
N PRO A 172 -0.92 -0.94 8.35
CA PRO A 172 -0.49 -2.35 8.31
C PRO A 172 -0.08 -2.92 9.67
N THR A 173 0.10 -2.08 10.68
CA THR A 173 0.44 -2.45 12.06
C THR A 173 -0.77 -2.45 13.00
N ALA A 174 -1.98 -2.18 12.49
CA ALA A 174 -3.19 -2.26 13.29
C ALA A 174 -3.38 -3.68 13.86
N PHE A 175 -3.86 -3.76 15.10
CA PHE A 175 -4.12 -5.02 15.83
C PHE A 175 -2.89 -5.86 16.18
N LEU A 176 -1.65 -5.37 15.94
CA LEU A 176 -0.43 -6.05 16.33
C LEU A 176 0.05 -5.57 17.70
N ASP A 177 0.69 -6.47 18.45
CA ASP A 177 1.44 -6.10 19.64
C ASP A 177 2.73 -5.34 19.26
N PHE A 178 3.36 -4.66 20.22
CA PHE A 178 4.50 -3.79 19.94
C PHE A 178 5.68 -4.50 19.26
N PRO A 179 6.13 -5.71 19.70
CA PRO A 179 7.20 -6.44 19.00
C PRO A 179 6.86 -6.74 17.54
N SER A 180 5.63 -7.20 17.28
CA SER A 180 5.17 -7.50 15.91
C SER A 180 5.05 -6.24 15.03
N LYS A 181 4.71 -5.08 15.61
CA LYS A 181 4.71 -3.80 14.89
C LYS A 181 6.12 -3.41 14.45
N VAL A 182 7.11 -3.53 15.35
CA VAL A 182 8.53 -3.26 15.04
C VAL A 182 8.99 -4.16 13.90
N GLU A 183 8.76 -5.47 14.02
CA GLU A 183 9.13 -6.45 13.00
C GLU A 183 8.49 -6.13 11.64
N MET A 184 7.19 -5.77 11.64
CA MET A 184 6.46 -5.41 10.43
C MET A 184 7.04 -4.17 9.76
N MET A 185 7.34 -3.13 10.51
CA MET A 185 7.91 -1.89 9.98
C MET A 185 9.33 -2.11 9.42
N GLN A 186 10.15 -2.92 10.12
CA GLN A 186 11.48 -3.30 9.64
C GLN A 186 11.40 -4.12 8.34
N LEU A 187 10.47 -5.07 8.26
CA LEU A 187 10.20 -5.84 7.06
C LEU A 187 9.84 -4.93 5.87
N LEU A 188 8.91 -4.00 6.05
CA LEU A 188 8.50 -3.06 4.99
C LEU A 188 9.64 -2.16 4.54
N HIS A 189 10.46 -1.66 5.48
CA HIS A 189 11.65 -0.87 5.16
C HIS A 189 12.68 -1.71 4.38
N GLN A 190 12.95 -2.94 4.79
CA GLN A 190 13.84 -3.84 4.08
C GLN A 190 13.33 -4.16 2.66
N LEU A 191 12.03 -4.44 2.52
CA LEU A 191 11.40 -4.72 1.24
C LEU A 191 11.50 -3.54 0.28
N SER A 192 11.29 -2.29 0.74
CA SER A 192 11.43 -1.11 -0.12
C SER A 192 12.82 -1.02 -0.73
N ARG A 193 13.86 -1.31 0.06
CA ARG A 193 15.27 -1.28 -0.36
C ARG A 193 15.65 -2.44 -1.27
N GLN A 194 15.25 -3.66 -0.92
CA GLN A 194 15.62 -4.86 -1.67
C GLN A 194 14.94 -4.96 -3.03
N THR A 195 13.73 -4.43 -3.15
CA THR A 195 12.91 -4.54 -4.37
C THR A 195 12.81 -3.24 -5.15
N ASP A 196 13.46 -2.16 -4.69
CA ASP A 196 13.38 -0.79 -5.24
C ASP A 196 11.94 -0.28 -5.42
N LYS A 197 11.01 -0.81 -4.61
CA LYS A 197 9.59 -0.42 -4.65
C LYS A 197 9.35 0.82 -3.78
N THR A 198 8.41 1.63 -4.22
CA THR A 198 7.85 2.71 -3.41
C THR A 198 6.84 2.11 -2.45
N ILE A 199 7.11 2.17 -1.15
CA ILE A 199 6.18 1.73 -0.11
C ILE A 199 5.67 2.95 0.65
N PHE A 200 4.35 3.15 0.61
CA PHE A 200 3.68 4.23 1.32
C PHE A 200 2.62 3.65 2.25
N LEU A 201 2.72 3.95 3.53
CA LEU A 201 1.78 3.45 4.52
C LEU A 201 1.19 4.55 5.40
N SER A 202 -0.05 4.37 5.83
CA SER A 202 -0.63 5.16 6.91
C SER A 202 -0.37 4.49 8.25
N THR A 203 -0.10 5.28 9.28
CA THR A 203 0.05 4.80 10.67
C THR A 203 -0.29 5.89 11.66
N HIS A 204 -0.60 5.51 12.90
CA HIS A 204 -0.70 6.41 14.04
C HIS A 204 0.47 6.24 15.03
N ASP A 205 1.39 5.31 14.75
CA ASP A 205 2.57 5.03 15.58
C ASP A 205 3.72 5.98 15.22
N LEU A 206 3.70 7.19 15.80
CA LEU A 206 4.72 8.22 15.55
C LEU A 206 6.13 7.74 15.86
N GLU A 207 6.31 7.06 16.99
CA GLU A 207 7.62 6.62 17.47
C GLU A 207 8.29 5.63 16.49
N LEU A 208 7.52 4.64 16.03
CA LEU A 208 8.02 3.66 15.06
C LEU A 208 8.30 4.30 13.69
N ALA A 209 7.46 5.22 13.25
CA ALA A 209 7.67 5.91 11.99
C ALA A 209 8.96 6.76 12.04
N LEU A 210 9.21 7.52 13.13
CA LEU A 210 10.42 8.31 13.30
C LEU A 210 11.70 7.47 13.33
N GLN A 211 11.64 6.23 13.81
CA GLN A 211 12.80 5.34 13.89
C GLN A 211 13.11 4.60 12.60
N ILE A 212 12.11 4.30 11.78
CA ILE A 212 12.25 3.31 10.70
C ILE A 212 11.99 3.90 9.30
N ALA A 213 11.12 4.91 9.17
CA ALA A 213 10.77 5.46 7.88
C ALA A 213 11.91 6.29 7.26
N ASP A 214 12.00 6.27 5.93
CA ASP A 214 12.91 7.16 5.19
C ASP A 214 12.32 8.57 5.08
N LYS A 215 10.99 8.67 5.05
CA LYS A 215 10.25 9.92 4.89
C LYS A 215 8.96 9.89 5.68
N ILE A 216 8.61 11.01 6.28
CA ILE A 216 7.37 11.15 7.05
C ILE A 216 6.54 12.28 6.45
N TRP A 217 5.27 12.00 6.26
CA TRP A 217 4.26 12.99 5.96
C TRP A 217 3.35 13.13 7.19
N LEU A 218 3.28 14.33 7.74
CA LEU A 218 2.37 14.65 8.83
C LEU A 218 1.13 15.33 8.26
N MET A 219 -0.02 14.70 8.43
CA MET A 219 -1.31 15.28 8.03
C MET A 219 -2.01 15.86 9.23
N ASP A 220 -2.31 17.16 9.18
CA ASP A 220 -3.05 17.89 10.21
C ASP A 220 -4.23 18.65 9.59
N LYS A 221 -5.26 18.91 10.39
CA LYS A 221 -6.46 19.65 9.99
C LYS A 221 -6.18 21.09 9.57
N VAL A 222 -5.11 21.68 10.10
CA VAL A 222 -4.76 23.09 9.88
C VAL A 222 -3.73 23.28 8.77
N LEU A 223 -2.76 22.36 8.66
CA LEU A 223 -1.56 22.51 7.82
C LEU A 223 -1.55 21.60 6.59
N SER A 224 -2.64 20.87 6.32
CA SER A 224 -2.79 19.92 5.21
C SER A 224 -1.74 18.81 5.19
N LEU A 225 -0.46 19.11 4.90
CA LEU A 225 0.63 18.12 4.87
C LEU A 225 1.99 18.79 5.13
N ILE A 226 2.77 18.21 6.05
CA ILE A 226 4.17 18.60 6.32
C ILE A 226 5.07 17.40 6.03
N HIS A 227 6.19 17.66 5.36
CA HIS A 227 7.25 16.68 5.13
C HIS A 227 8.33 16.82 6.22
N ILE A 228 8.73 15.71 6.82
CA ILE A 228 9.83 15.64 7.79
C ILE A 228 10.80 14.57 7.34
#